data_01afa832f11fa2562a2b7cedea81fffb
#
_entry.id   01afa832f11fa2562a2b7cedea81fffb
#
_cell.length_a   1.000
_cell.length_b   1.000
_cell.length_c   1.000
_cell.angle_alpha   90.00
_cell.angle_beta   90.00
_cell.angle_gamma   90.00
#
_symmetry.space_group_name_H-M   'P 1'
#
loop_
_entity.id
_entity.type
_entity.pdbx_description
1 polymer ?
#
loop_
_entity_poly.entity_id
_entity_poly.type
_entity_poly.pdbx_seq_one_letter_code
_entity_poly.pdbx_strand_id
1 'polypeptide(L)'
;MDTVASSEVDQESGTIFFEAVRGRQAGREFYSAMCSFATIYNHFKFNDDPQIPDTLKAQRVLRVSRIPEMGNYILNNPKDYIFSSITVSVGGKVGFNPAPGQGEDGRLGKVILPIDAPILINDGQHRCAAIKYAYEQNPSLGNE
;
A
#
# COMPACT_ATOMS: atom_id res chain seq x y z
N MET A 1 0.30 -10.18 26.26
CA MET A 1 -0.70 -9.20 25.82
C MET A 1 -0.70 -9.21 24.30
N ASP A 2 -1.69 -9.87 23.74
CA ASP A 2 -1.78 -9.97 22.29
C ASP A 2 -2.18 -8.60 21.75
N THR A 3 -1.24 -7.92 21.14
CA THR A 3 -1.54 -6.74 20.35
C THR A 3 -2.33 -7.23 19.14
N VAL A 4 -3.64 -7.11 19.19
CA VAL A 4 -4.47 -7.29 18.02
C VAL A 4 -4.02 -6.21 17.04
N ALA A 5 -3.30 -6.60 16.00
CA ALA A 5 -2.99 -5.70 14.91
C ALA A 5 -4.33 -5.13 14.44
N SER A 6 -4.50 -3.81 14.52
CA SER A 6 -5.70 -3.17 14.02
C SER A 6 -5.82 -3.51 12.54
N SER A 7 -6.89 -4.21 12.18
CA SER A 7 -7.15 -4.54 10.79
C SER A 7 -7.27 -3.23 10.00
N GLU A 8 -6.48 -3.09 8.95
CA GLU A 8 -6.57 -1.95 8.03
C GLU A 8 -7.87 -1.95 7.22
N VAL A 9 -8.63 -3.04 7.29
CA VAL A 9 -9.88 -3.21 6.55
C VAL A 9 -11.06 -3.20 7.51
N ASP A 10 -12.00 -2.32 7.27
CA ASP A 10 -13.29 -2.28 7.95
C ASP A 10 -14.35 -2.94 7.07
N GLN A 11 -14.72 -4.14 7.42
CA GLN A 11 -15.71 -4.93 6.69
C GLN A 11 -17.13 -4.32 6.74
N GLU A 12 -17.50 -3.69 7.87
CA GLU A 12 -18.84 -3.12 8.02
C GLU A 12 -19.04 -1.89 7.15
N SER A 13 -18.03 -0.99 7.09
CA SER A 13 -18.12 0.22 6.27
C SER A 13 -17.70 0.00 4.82
N GLY A 14 -17.10 -1.16 4.49
CA GLY A 14 -16.55 -1.41 3.17
C GLY A 14 -15.38 -0.49 2.82
N THR A 15 -14.58 -0.11 3.81
CA THR A 15 -13.45 0.78 3.65
C THR A 15 -12.15 0.14 4.06
N ILE A 16 -11.06 0.68 3.51
CA ILE A 16 -9.69 0.40 3.94
C ILE A 16 -9.10 1.70 4.43
N PHE A 17 -8.33 1.67 5.52
CA PHE A 17 -7.76 2.88 6.09
C PHE A 17 -6.31 2.67 6.49
N PHE A 18 -5.55 3.77 6.45
CA PHE A 18 -4.15 3.81 6.87
C PHE A 18 -3.91 5.02 7.75
N GLU A 19 -3.13 4.85 8.81
CA GLU A 19 -2.57 5.99 9.53
C GLU A 19 -1.58 6.70 8.61
N ALA A 20 -1.72 8.02 8.49
CA ALA A 20 -1.01 8.78 7.48
C ALA A 20 -0.65 10.18 7.94
N VAL A 21 0.36 10.72 7.29
CA VAL A 21 0.69 12.14 7.32
C VAL A 21 0.25 12.76 6.01
N ARG A 22 -0.60 13.78 6.09
CA ARG A 22 -1.11 14.51 4.93
C ARG A 22 -0.16 15.64 4.55
N GLY A 23 0.14 15.75 3.27
CA GLY A 23 0.92 16.85 2.70
C GLY A 23 0.24 17.45 1.48
N ARG A 24 0.85 18.48 0.92
CA ARG A 24 0.35 19.14 -0.27
C ARG A 24 1.50 19.53 -1.19
N GLN A 25 1.33 19.24 -2.48
CA GLN A 25 2.25 19.62 -3.54
C GLN A 25 1.45 20.14 -4.73
N ALA A 26 1.81 21.31 -5.23
CA ALA A 26 1.14 21.93 -6.37
C ALA A 26 -0.39 22.00 -6.22
N GLY A 27 -0.88 22.28 -5.01
CA GLY A 27 -2.31 22.35 -4.71
C GLY A 27 -3.00 20.99 -4.55
N ARG A 28 -2.29 19.89 -4.70
CA ARG A 28 -2.82 18.54 -4.56
C ARG A 28 -2.41 17.92 -3.23
N GLU A 29 -3.33 17.25 -2.59
CA GLU A 29 -3.04 16.50 -1.38
C GLU A 29 -2.36 15.17 -1.70
N PHE A 30 -1.39 14.80 -0.88
CA PHE A 30 -0.77 13.49 -0.89
C PHE A 30 -0.61 12.99 0.54
N TYR A 31 -0.41 11.69 0.67
CA TYR A 31 -0.36 11.02 1.97
C TYR A 31 0.86 10.10 2.03
N SER A 32 1.56 10.14 3.16
CA SER A 32 2.59 9.15 3.49
C SER A 32 2.04 8.24 4.58
N ALA A 33 1.96 6.95 4.30
CA ALA A 33 1.30 5.99 5.16
C ALA A 33 2.11 4.72 5.34
N MET A 34 1.90 4.05 6.46
CA MET A 34 2.38 2.70 6.68
C MET A 34 1.30 1.72 6.23
N CYS A 35 1.73 0.65 5.59
CA CYS A 35 0.83 -0.34 5.02
C CYS A 35 1.42 -1.73 5.20
N SER A 36 0.61 -2.66 5.69
CA SER A 36 1.06 -4.04 5.89
C SER A 36 1.28 -4.78 4.56
N PHE A 37 2.12 -5.81 4.58
CA PHE A 37 2.35 -6.67 3.42
C PHE A 37 1.06 -7.37 2.97
N ALA A 38 0.20 -7.75 3.90
CA ALA A 38 -1.09 -8.34 3.57
C ALA A 38 -1.97 -7.40 2.75
N THR A 39 -2.01 -6.12 3.10
CA THR A 39 -2.77 -5.11 2.36
C THR A 39 -2.18 -4.88 0.96
N ILE A 40 -0.85 -4.82 0.84
CA ILE A 40 -0.19 -4.72 -0.47
C ILE A 40 -0.56 -5.92 -1.34
N TYR A 41 -0.49 -7.13 -0.79
CA TYR A 41 -0.83 -8.36 -1.50
C TYR A 41 -2.26 -8.36 -2.02
N ASN A 42 -3.21 -7.96 -1.17
CA ASN A 42 -4.62 -8.08 -1.48
C ASN A 42 -5.20 -6.91 -2.29
N HIS A 43 -4.62 -5.72 -2.20
CA HIS A 43 -5.26 -4.50 -2.71
C HIS A 43 -4.44 -3.71 -3.72
N PHE A 44 -3.11 -3.85 -3.76
CA PHE A 44 -2.28 -3.12 -4.72
C PHE A 44 -2.25 -3.81 -6.06
N LYS A 45 -2.44 -3.05 -7.14
CA LYS A 45 -2.56 -3.55 -8.51
C LYS A 45 -1.36 -3.17 -9.36
N PHE A 46 -0.93 -4.12 -10.19
CA PHE A 46 0.10 -3.92 -11.20
C PHE A 46 -0.50 -3.36 -12.50
N ASN A 47 0.36 -2.79 -13.35
CA ASN A 47 -0.03 -2.20 -14.61
C ASN A 47 -0.64 -3.18 -15.61
N ASP A 48 -0.33 -4.44 -15.53
CA ASP A 48 -0.81 -5.48 -16.42
C ASP A 48 -2.16 -6.07 -16.02
N ASP A 49 -2.75 -5.58 -14.93
CA ASP A 49 -4.08 -6.01 -14.50
C ASP A 49 -5.11 -5.58 -15.55
N PRO A 50 -5.87 -6.52 -16.17
CA PRO A 50 -6.83 -6.20 -17.22
C PRO A 50 -7.99 -5.34 -16.74
N GLN A 51 -8.23 -5.25 -15.44
CA GLN A 51 -9.29 -4.40 -14.86
C GLN A 51 -8.88 -2.92 -14.81
N ILE A 52 -7.61 -2.60 -15.05
CA ILE A 52 -7.11 -1.24 -14.99
C ILE A 52 -7.18 -0.63 -16.39
N PRO A 53 -7.84 0.55 -16.56
CA PRO A 53 -7.82 1.28 -17.83
C PRO A 53 -6.40 1.64 -18.25
N ASP A 54 -6.10 1.55 -19.55
CA ASP A 54 -4.78 1.86 -20.10
C ASP A 54 -4.30 3.28 -19.79
N THR A 55 -5.23 4.22 -19.65
CA THR A 55 -4.93 5.61 -19.30
C THR A 55 -4.35 5.77 -17.89
N LEU A 56 -4.57 4.79 -17.02
CA LEU A 56 -4.08 4.79 -15.63
C LEU A 56 -2.84 3.94 -15.43
N LYS A 57 -2.41 3.17 -16.44
CA LYS A 57 -1.24 2.31 -16.34
C LYS A 57 0.04 3.13 -16.31
N ALA A 58 0.94 2.80 -15.38
CA ALA A 58 2.29 3.36 -15.36
C ALA A 58 3.11 2.83 -16.54
N GLN A 59 4.11 3.60 -16.96
CA GLN A 59 4.90 3.26 -18.15
C GLN A 59 5.96 2.17 -17.90
N ARG A 60 6.25 1.85 -16.65
CA ARG A 60 7.30 0.90 -16.29
C ARG A 60 6.80 -0.53 -16.31
N VAL A 61 7.47 -1.39 -17.07
CA VAL A 61 7.14 -2.82 -17.16
C VAL A 61 7.86 -3.60 -16.06
N LEU A 62 7.12 -4.50 -15.41
CA LEU A 62 7.66 -5.40 -14.40
C LEU A 62 8.58 -6.46 -15.04
N ARG A 63 9.80 -6.59 -14.53
CA ARG A 63 10.72 -7.65 -14.94
C ARG A 63 10.53 -8.88 -14.05
N VAL A 64 9.72 -9.81 -14.52
CA VAL A 64 9.31 -11.01 -13.76
C VAL A 64 10.50 -11.86 -13.29
N SER A 65 11.58 -11.91 -14.07
CA SER A 65 12.78 -12.70 -13.74
C SER A 65 13.51 -12.22 -12.47
N ARG A 66 13.29 -10.98 -12.04
CA ARG A 66 13.91 -10.42 -10.85
C ARG A 66 13.11 -10.68 -9.55
N ILE A 67 11.88 -11.13 -9.66
CA ILE A 67 10.98 -11.26 -8.51
C ILE A 67 11.47 -12.32 -7.51
N PRO A 68 11.85 -13.55 -7.93
CA PRO A 68 12.32 -14.56 -6.97
C PRO A 68 13.55 -14.11 -6.18
N GLU A 69 14.51 -13.46 -6.84
CA GLU A 69 15.72 -12.93 -6.19
C GLU A 69 15.38 -11.91 -5.11
N MET A 70 14.55 -10.94 -5.44
CA MET A 70 14.13 -9.89 -4.51
C MET A 70 13.25 -10.45 -3.39
N GLY A 71 12.35 -11.39 -3.70
CA GLY A 71 11.51 -12.04 -2.70
C GLY A 71 12.32 -12.88 -1.73
N ASN A 72 13.31 -13.61 -2.23
CA ASN A 72 14.22 -14.38 -1.39
C ASN A 72 15.11 -13.51 -0.50
N TYR A 73 15.42 -12.27 -0.93
CA TYR A 73 16.09 -11.31 -0.08
C TYR A 73 15.29 -11.04 1.20
N ILE A 74 13.96 -10.86 1.10
CA ILE A 74 13.09 -10.70 2.27
C ILE A 74 13.09 -11.96 3.12
N LEU A 75 12.87 -13.13 2.50
CA LEU A 75 12.74 -14.40 3.19
C LEU A 75 14.02 -14.81 3.93
N ASN A 76 15.17 -14.48 3.36
CA ASN A 76 16.48 -14.85 3.92
C ASN A 76 17.02 -13.81 4.91
N ASN A 77 16.42 -12.61 4.95
CA ASN A 77 16.84 -11.52 5.83
C ASN A 77 15.64 -10.94 6.60
N PRO A 78 14.88 -11.76 7.34
CA PRO A 78 13.59 -11.34 7.90
C PRO A 78 13.69 -10.23 8.95
N LYS A 79 14.90 -9.93 9.44
CA LYS A 79 15.15 -8.86 10.41
C LYS A 79 16.03 -7.74 9.87
N ASP A 80 16.53 -7.87 8.66
CA ASP A 80 17.54 -6.96 8.12
C ASP A 80 17.21 -6.43 6.72
N TYR A 81 16.05 -6.77 6.16
CA TYR A 81 15.65 -6.22 4.86
C TYR A 81 15.20 -4.76 5.01
N ILE A 82 15.49 -3.94 4.02
CA ILE A 82 15.04 -2.55 3.91
C ILE A 82 14.60 -2.28 2.47
N PHE A 83 13.45 -1.64 2.32
CA PHE A 83 12.94 -1.15 1.04
C PHE A 83 12.70 0.35 1.06
N SER A 84 12.94 0.98 -0.10
CA SER A 84 12.47 2.35 -0.33
C SER A 84 10.94 2.37 -0.37
N SER A 85 10.36 3.56 -0.16
CA SER A 85 8.92 3.74 -0.22
C SER A 85 8.35 3.36 -1.60
N ILE A 86 7.10 2.95 -1.59
CA ILE A 86 6.32 2.63 -2.77
C ILE A 86 5.38 3.80 -3.03
N THR A 87 5.26 4.22 -4.28
CA THR A 87 4.34 5.29 -4.67
C THR A 87 3.17 4.70 -5.43
N VAL A 88 1.97 5.06 -4.99
CA VAL A 88 0.72 4.58 -5.58
C VAL A 88 -0.19 5.75 -5.94
N SER A 89 -1.07 5.52 -6.90
CA SER A 89 -2.22 6.39 -7.18
C SER A 89 -3.49 5.65 -6.80
N VAL A 90 -4.45 6.39 -6.28
CA VAL A 90 -5.74 5.83 -5.91
C VAL A 90 -6.81 6.39 -6.84
N GLY A 91 -7.56 5.49 -7.48
CA GLY A 91 -8.74 5.87 -8.24
C GLY A 91 -9.94 6.06 -7.32
N GLY A 92 -10.78 7.05 -7.63
CA GLY A 92 -11.97 7.32 -6.83
C GLY A 92 -11.76 8.36 -5.73
N LYS A 93 -12.68 8.36 -4.77
CA LYS A 93 -12.70 9.37 -3.72
C LYS A 93 -11.89 8.94 -2.50
N VAL A 94 -10.91 9.77 -2.15
CA VAL A 94 -10.08 9.58 -0.95
C VAL A 94 -10.59 10.49 0.16
N GLY A 95 -10.88 9.92 1.33
CA GLY A 95 -11.20 10.65 2.54
C GLY A 95 -10.00 10.77 3.48
N PHE A 96 -10.02 11.78 4.35
CA PHE A 96 -9.02 11.92 5.40
C PHE A 96 -9.69 12.38 6.68
N ASN A 97 -9.46 11.65 7.78
CA ASN A 97 -9.94 12.00 9.10
C ASN A 97 -8.76 12.43 9.96
N PRO A 98 -8.62 13.73 10.29
CA PRO A 98 -7.59 14.18 11.21
C PRO A 98 -7.70 13.50 12.57
N ALA A 99 -6.55 13.25 13.21
CA ALA A 99 -6.51 12.69 14.56
C ALA A 99 -7.21 13.62 15.56
N PRO A 100 -7.76 13.09 16.67
CA PRO A 100 -8.40 13.92 17.70
C PRO A 100 -7.46 15.03 18.19
N GLY A 101 -7.98 16.25 18.29
CA GLY A 101 -7.22 17.42 18.71
C GLY A 101 -6.46 18.16 17.62
N GLN A 102 -6.43 17.63 16.39
CA GLN A 102 -5.70 18.25 15.28
C GLN A 102 -6.52 19.35 14.56
N GLY A 103 -7.87 19.31 14.62
CA GLY A 103 -8.72 20.15 13.80
C GLY A 103 -8.77 19.71 12.34
N GLU A 104 -9.58 20.40 11.51
CA GLU A 104 -9.80 20.02 10.11
C GLU A 104 -8.53 20.08 9.24
N ASP A 105 -7.62 21.02 9.56
CA ASP A 105 -6.35 21.19 8.84
C ASP A 105 -5.23 20.33 9.38
N GLY A 106 -5.52 19.41 10.30
CA GLY A 106 -4.55 18.49 10.89
C GLY A 106 -3.84 17.63 9.85
N ARG A 107 -2.54 17.45 10.04
CA ARG A 107 -1.72 16.63 9.13
C ARG A 107 -1.69 15.16 9.49
N LEU A 108 -1.84 14.85 10.78
CA LEU A 108 -1.85 13.46 11.25
C LEU A 108 -3.29 12.95 11.29
N GLY A 109 -3.49 11.74 10.82
CA GLY A 109 -4.81 11.13 10.83
C GLY A 109 -4.86 9.84 10.05
N LYS A 110 -6.03 9.53 9.52
CA LYS A 110 -6.27 8.33 8.71
C LYS A 110 -6.76 8.72 7.34
N VAL A 111 -6.10 8.18 6.32
CA VAL A 111 -6.61 8.19 4.95
C VAL A 111 -7.57 7.00 4.80
N ILE A 112 -8.72 7.25 4.18
CA ILE A 112 -9.80 6.28 4.06
C ILE A 112 -10.18 6.12 2.60
N LEU A 113 -10.24 4.88 2.13
CA LEU A 113 -10.56 4.52 0.76
C LEU A 113 -11.70 3.51 0.74
N PRO A 114 -12.56 3.51 -0.29
CA PRO A 114 -13.42 2.35 -0.55
C PRO A 114 -12.58 1.09 -0.72
N ILE A 115 -13.04 -0.05 -0.20
CA ILE A 115 -12.30 -1.31 -0.27
C ILE A 115 -12.05 -1.77 -1.71
N ASP A 116 -12.89 -1.36 -2.65
CA ASP A 116 -12.79 -1.66 -4.08
C ASP A 116 -12.09 -0.57 -4.89
N ALA A 117 -11.61 0.50 -4.23
CA ALA A 117 -10.89 1.56 -4.92
C ALA A 117 -9.61 0.99 -5.55
N PRO A 118 -9.35 1.26 -6.85
CA PRO A 118 -8.13 0.79 -7.48
C PRO A 118 -6.93 1.52 -6.91
N ILE A 119 -5.97 0.77 -6.39
CA ILE A 119 -4.68 1.27 -5.89
C ILE A 119 -3.62 0.83 -6.88
N LEU A 120 -3.09 1.76 -7.65
CA LEU A 120 -2.17 1.50 -8.75
C LEU A 120 -0.74 1.82 -8.34
N ILE A 121 0.16 0.87 -8.56
CA ILE A 121 1.58 1.04 -8.25
C ILE A 121 2.24 1.88 -9.35
N ASN A 122 2.69 3.09 -9.00
CA ASN A 122 3.40 3.98 -9.91
C ASN A 122 4.91 3.77 -9.87
N ASP A 123 5.47 3.61 -8.66
CA ASP A 123 6.86 3.29 -8.43
C ASP A 123 6.99 2.22 -7.35
N GLY A 124 7.95 1.33 -7.54
CA GLY A 124 8.16 0.21 -6.62
C GLY A 124 7.44 -1.08 -7.05
N GLN A 125 7.17 -1.27 -8.33
CA GLN A 125 6.50 -2.48 -8.84
C GLN A 125 7.27 -3.76 -8.49
N HIS A 126 8.59 -3.76 -8.64
CA HIS A 126 9.42 -4.91 -8.29
C HIS A 126 9.40 -5.17 -6.78
N ARG A 127 9.41 -4.12 -5.98
CA ARG A 127 9.30 -4.24 -4.51
C ARG A 127 7.96 -4.83 -4.09
N CYS A 128 6.86 -4.36 -4.68
CA CYS A 128 5.53 -4.93 -4.43
C CYS A 128 5.46 -6.40 -4.86
N ALA A 129 6.01 -6.74 -6.01
CA ALA A 129 6.03 -8.12 -6.50
C ALA A 129 6.87 -9.02 -5.58
N ALA A 130 8.02 -8.51 -5.08
CA ALA A 130 8.85 -9.23 -4.12
C ALA A 130 8.12 -9.45 -2.79
N ILE A 131 7.41 -8.45 -2.31
CA ILE A 131 6.57 -8.55 -1.11
C ILE A 131 5.47 -9.60 -1.29
N LYS A 132 4.78 -9.57 -2.43
CA LYS A 132 3.74 -10.56 -2.75
C LYS A 132 4.30 -11.97 -2.81
N TYR A 133 5.44 -12.14 -3.45
CA TYR A 133 6.14 -13.42 -3.52
C TYR A 133 6.52 -13.93 -2.12
N ALA A 134 7.14 -13.09 -1.31
CA ALA A 134 7.56 -13.45 0.04
C ALA A 134 6.36 -13.77 0.95
N TYR A 135 5.30 -12.99 0.86
CA TYR A 135 4.07 -13.22 1.62
C TYR A 135 3.40 -14.56 1.26
N GLU A 136 3.38 -14.93 -0.02
CA GLU A 136 2.86 -16.23 -0.44
C GLU A 136 3.67 -17.39 0.12
N GLN A 137 5.01 -17.24 0.21
CA GLN A 137 5.90 -18.24 0.80
C GLN A 137 5.80 -18.28 2.33
N ASN A 138 5.57 -17.15 2.97
CA ASN A 138 5.50 -17.04 4.42
C ASN A 138 4.40 -16.05 4.84
N PRO A 139 3.15 -16.53 5.01
CA PRO A 139 2.02 -15.68 5.39
C PRO A 139 2.19 -14.95 6.74
N SER A 140 3.10 -15.38 7.60
CA SER A 140 3.37 -14.68 8.86
C SER A 140 3.96 -13.28 8.67
N LEU A 141 4.44 -12.95 7.47
CA LEU A 141 4.91 -11.61 7.11
C LEU A 141 3.77 -10.61 6.90
N GLY A 142 2.51 -11.05 6.97
CA GLY A 142 1.37 -10.18 6.68
C GLY A 142 1.24 -8.94 7.55
N ASN A 143 1.85 -8.94 8.73
CA ASN A 143 1.82 -7.81 9.66
C ASN A 143 3.05 -6.87 9.54
N GLU A 144 3.97 -7.16 8.64
CA GLU A 144 5.13 -6.31 8.37
C GLU A 144 4.76 -5.00 7.66
#